data_3ffa8d9cd3c831d4938667d3b46e7b1b
#
_entry.id   3ffa8d9cd3c831d4938667d3b46e7b1b
#
_cell.length_a   1.000
_cell.length_b   1.000
_cell.length_c   1.000
_cell.angle_alpha   90.00
_cell.angle_beta   90.00
_cell.angle_gamma   90.00
#
_symmetry.space_group_name_H-M   'P 1'
#
loop_
_entity.id
_entity.type
_entity.pdbx_description
1 polymer ?
#
loop_
_entity_poly.entity_id
_entity_poly.type
_entity_poly.pdbx_seq_one_letter_code
_entity_poly.pdbx_strand_id
1 'polypeptide(L)'
;EAFSPARVGVRLSPMGSVNELAAHHDDEECMRRVATELGKRKLAYLHLYHHHWGKEGWSGRFHEGLCREMRTRFDGPIVLNGYGTDVAGAQRDLDHGLGDAVAFGKLAISNPDLPARLAHGTPLAHWDDSTFYGDDARGYNGDPAAAPLP
;
A
#
# COMPACT_ATOMS: atom_id res chain seq x y z
N GLU A 1 26.96 11.02 7.51
CA GLU A 1 25.64 10.40 7.28
C GLU A 1 25.60 9.82 5.86
N ALA A 2 25.16 8.54 5.72
CA ALA A 2 25.11 7.89 4.40
C ALA A 2 23.99 8.47 3.52
N PHE A 3 22.85 8.85 4.12
CA PHE A 3 21.69 9.40 3.40
C PHE A 3 21.04 10.54 4.20
N SER A 4 20.53 11.54 3.46
CA SER A 4 19.64 12.54 4.03
C SER A 4 18.29 11.89 4.43
N PRO A 5 17.67 12.24 5.56
CA PRO A 5 16.34 11.76 5.94
C PRO A 5 15.30 11.92 4.82
N ALA A 6 15.35 12.99 4.05
CA ALA A 6 14.48 13.24 2.89
C ALA A 6 14.65 12.24 1.73
N ARG A 7 15.57 11.29 1.83
CA ARG A 7 15.77 10.17 0.87
C ARG A 7 15.46 8.80 1.48
N VAL A 8 14.90 8.78 2.68
CA VAL A 8 14.55 7.55 3.41
C VAL A 8 13.04 7.49 3.59
N GLY A 9 12.43 6.43 3.08
CA GLY A 9 11.03 6.09 3.38
C GLY A 9 10.96 4.94 4.38
N VAL A 10 9.86 4.87 5.11
CA VAL A 10 9.60 3.79 6.06
C VAL A 10 8.27 3.12 5.73
N ARG A 11 8.25 1.78 5.68
CA ARG A 11 7.02 1.00 5.53
C ARG A 11 6.64 0.38 6.86
N LEU A 12 5.38 0.58 7.23
CA LEU A 12 4.76 0.04 8.43
C LEU A 12 3.56 -0.83 8.05
N SER A 13 3.31 -1.87 8.85
CA SER A 13 2.13 -2.72 8.73
C SER A 13 1.33 -2.63 10.03
N PRO A 14 0.62 -1.52 10.27
CA PRO A 14 -0.17 -1.37 11.48
C PRO A 14 -1.23 -2.46 11.55
N MET A 15 -1.39 -3.07 12.72
CA MET A 15 -2.36 -4.14 12.99
C MET A 15 -2.20 -5.37 12.08
N GLY A 16 -1.01 -5.60 11.55
CA GLY A 16 -0.71 -6.75 10.70
C GLY A 16 -0.77 -8.06 11.46
N SER A 17 -1.42 -9.07 10.88
CA SER A 17 -1.46 -10.44 11.39
C SER A 17 -0.75 -11.39 10.41
N VAL A 18 0.46 -11.03 9.97
CA VAL A 18 1.26 -11.81 9.01
C VAL A 18 2.44 -12.44 9.75
N ASN A 19 2.83 -13.63 9.34
CA ASN A 19 4.03 -14.31 9.86
C ASN A 19 4.00 -14.43 11.40
N GLU A 20 2.90 -14.96 11.94
CA GLU A 20 2.70 -15.21 13.37
C GLU A 20 2.59 -13.94 14.25
N LEU A 21 2.57 -12.75 13.65
CA LEU A 21 2.25 -11.53 14.38
C LEU A 21 0.76 -11.53 14.72
N ALA A 22 0.45 -11.40 16.01
CA ALA A 22 -0.90 -11.16 16.49
C ALA A 22 -1.13 -9.65 16.68
N ALA A 23 -2.33 -9.19 16.36
CA ALA A 23 -2.71 -7.82 16.72
C ALA A 23 -2.80 -7.68 18.23
N HIS A 24 -2.22 -6.63 18.78
CA HIS A 24 -2.25 -6.31 20.19
C HIS A 24 -3.10 -5.07 20.46
N HIS A 25 -3.66 -4.96 21.66
CA HIS A 25 -4.48 -3.83 22.07
C HIS A 25 -3.73 -2.48 22.06
N ASP A 26 -2.41 -2.51 22.17
CA ASP A 26 -1.54 -1.33 22.18
C ASP A 26 -1.02 -0.92 20.79
N ASP A 27 -1.36 -1.67 19.74
CA ASP A 27 -0.81 -1.45 18.40
C ASP A 27 -1.12 -0.05 17.86
N GLU A 28 -2.33 0.46 18.11
CA GLU A 28 -2.69 1.82 17.70
C GLU A 28 -1.83 2.88 18.37
N GLU A 29 -1.67 2.78 19.70
CA GLU A 29 -0.86 3.75 20.44
C GLU A 29 0.61 3.65 20.04
N CYS A 30 1.11 2.45 19.80
CA CYS A 30 2.45 2.23 19.27
C CYS A 30 2.60 2.93 17.90
N MET A 31 1.65 2.75 16.98
CA MET A 31 1.67 3.38 15.66
C MET A 31 1.61 4.91 15.76
N ARG A 32 0.80 5.48 16.67
CA ARG A 32 0.77 6.93 16.92
C ARG A 32 2.13 7.47 17.34
N ARG A 33 2.81 6.79 18.26
CA ARG A 33 4.16 7.16 18.72
C ARG A 33 5.18 7.05 17.60
N VAL A 34 5.15 5.96 16.85
CA VAL A 34 6.04 5.76 15.70
C VAL A 34 5.84 6.87 14.66
N ALA A 35 4.59 7.20 14.29
CA ALA A 35 4.32 8.28 13.34
C ALA A 35 4.85 9.65 13.84
N THR A 36 4.65 9.95 15.13
CA THR A 36 5.17 11.18 15.74
C THR A 36 6.70 11.25 15.65
N GLU A 37 7.39 10.15 15.97
CA GLU A 37 8.84 10.10 15.93
C GLU A 37 9.40 10.15 14.50
N LEU A 38 8.71 9.53 13.54
CA LEU A 38 9.08 9.59 12.12
C LEU A 38 8.84 10.98 11.52
N GLY A 39 7.75 11.66 11.92
CA GLY A 39 7.45 13.04 11.50
C GLY A 39 8.55 14.01 11.90
N LYS A 40 9.09 13.89 13.11
CA LYS A 40 10.22 14.72 13.59
C LYS A 40 11.47 14.57 12.71
N ARG A 41 11.64 13.43 12.04
CA ARG A 41 12.82 13.11 11.23
C ARG A 41 12.77 13.61 9.79
N LYS A 42 11.63 14.16 9.35
CA LYS A 42 11.45 14.69 8.00
C LYS A 42 11.82 13.69 6.90
N LEU A 43 11.26 12.49 7.02
CA LEU A 43 11.48 11.41 6.06
C LEU A 43 10.82 11.71 4.71
N ALA A 44 11.27 11.01 3.66
CA ALA A 44 10.75 11.15 2.30
C ALA A 44 9.27 10.77 2.20
N TYR A 45 8.87 9.68 2.82
CA TYR A 45 7.48 9.20 2.85
C TYR A 45 7.25 8.17 3.96
N LEU A 46 5.99 8.00 4.31
CA LEU A 46 5.49 6.90 5.12
C LEU A 46 4.65 5.98 4.23
N HIS A 47 4.95 4.68 4.22
CA HIS A 47 4.18 3.69 3.48
C HIS A 47 3.40 2.83 4.47
N LEU A 48 2.08 2.86 4.39
CA LEU A 48 1.19 2.10 5.26
C LEU A 48 0.62 0.90 4.50
N TYR A 49 0.95 -0.29 4.98
CA TYR A 49 0.41 -1.54 4.45
C TYR A 49 -0.64 -2.12 5.40
N HIS A 50 -1.82 -2.35 4.89
CA HIS A 50 -2.91 -2.96 5.62
C HIS A 50 -3.19 -4.38 5.12
N HIS A 51 -3.02 -5.37 5.99
CA HIS A 51 -3.11 -6.78 5.58
C HIS A 51 -4.54 -7.31 5.48
N HIS A 52 -5.52 -6.59 6.02
CA HIS A 52 -6.90 -7.08 6.15
C HIS A 52 -7.87 -6.54 5.11
N TRP A 53 -7.41 -5.79 4.12
CA TRP A 53 -8.28 -5.32 3.05
C TRP A 53 -8.85 -6.50 2.25
N GLY A 54 -10.18 -6.56 2.16
CA GLY A 54 -10.89 -7.60 1.44
C GLY A 54 -11.23 -8.84 2.26
N LYS A 55 -10.95 -8.89 3.57
CA LYS A 55 -11.48 -9.98 4.42
C LYS A 55 -12.93 -9.69 4.83
N GLU A 56 -13.76 -10.72 4.73
CA GLU A 56 -15.16 -10.69 5.15
C GLU A 56 -15.30 -10.20 6.60
N GLY A 57 -16.19 -9.24 6.85
CA GLY A 57 -16.43 -8.69 8.19
C GLY A 57 -15.56 -7.50 8.60
N TRP A 58 -14.61 -7.05 7.79
CA TRP A 58 -13.81 -5.88 8.10
C TRP A 58 -14.47 -4.58 7.60
N SER A 59 -14.78 -3.66 8.54
CA SER A 59 -15.62 -2.49 8.26
C SER A 59 -14.89 -1.29 7.60
N GLY A 60 -13.60 -1.36 7.38
CA GLY A 60 -12.79 -0.25 6.85
C GLY A 60 -12.61 0.96 7.78
N ARG A 61 -13.49 1.13 8.76
CA ARG A 61 -13.51 2.32 9.65
C ARG A 61 -12.25 2.49 10.48
N PHE A 62 -11.67 1.39 10.90
CA PHE A 62 -10.46 1.41 11.71
C PHE A 62 -9.28 1.95 10.90
N HIS A 63 -9.15 1.51 9.67
CA HIS A 63 -8.14 1.96 8.75
C HIS A 63 -8.22 3.48 8.51
N GLU A 64 -9.41 4.02 8.25
CA GLU A 64 -9.61 5.46 8.02
C GLU A 64 -9.18 6.28 9.24
N GLY A 65 -9.61 5.89 10.43
CA GLY A 65 -9.24 6.56 11.68
C GLY A 65 -7.73 6.59 11.89
N LEU A 66 -7.06 5.44 11.72
CA LEU A 66 -5.61 5.36 11.87
C LEU A 66 -4.88 6.20 10.80
N CYS A 67 -5.29 6.15 9.54
CA CYS A 67 -4.68 6.97 8.48
C CYS A 67 -4.81 8.47 8.79
N ARG A 68 -5.96 8.93 9.25
CA ARG A 68 -6.17 10.32 9.65
C ARG A 68 -5.25 10.71 10.81
N GLU A 69 -5.11 9.84 11.80
CA GLU A 69 -4.18 10.08 12.91
C GLU A 69 -2.71 10.07 12.50
N MET A 70 -2.31 9.16 11.61
CA MET A 70 -0.96 9.15 11.04
C MET A 70 -0.69 10.45 10.27
N ARG A 71 -1.67 10.92 9.49
CA ARG A 71 -1.60 12.18 8.75
C ARG A 71 -1.39 13.39 9.66
N THR A 72 -2.02 13.44 10.83
CA THR A 72 -1.83 14.56 11.77
C THR A 72 -0.44 14.61 12.40
N ARG A 73 0.31 13.52 12.34
CA ARG A 73 1.62 13.36 12.98
C ARG A 73 2.80 13.32 12.00
N PHE A 74 2.50 13.08 10.73
CA PHE A 74 3.50 12.97 9.67
C PHE A 74 3.14 13.92 8.52
N ASP A 75 3.92 14.98 8.36
CA ASP A 75 3.68 16.03 7.36
C ASP A 75 4.06 15.63 5.93
N GLY A 76 4.85 14.56 5.77
CA GLY A 76 5.33 14.08 4.48
C GLY A 76 4.29 13.24 3.73
N PRO A 77 4.60 12.82 2.50
CA PRO A 77 3.74 11.94 1.71
C PRO A 77 3.44 10.62 2.42
N ILE A 78 2.17 10.20 2.35
CA ILE A 78 1.71 8.87 2.81
C ILE A 78 1.31 8.04 1.61
N VAL A 79 1.93 6.86 1.47
CA VAL A 79 1.60 5.85 0.47
C VAL A 79 0.74 4.77 1.12
N LEU A 80 -0.43 4.51 0.58
CA LEU A 80 -1.34 3.46 1.05
C LEU A 80 -1.16 2.18 0.25
N ASN A 81 -1.30 1.02 0.89
CA ASN A 81 -1.19 -0.28 0.23
C ASN A 81 -2.12 -1.31 0.90
N GLY A 82 -2.57 -2.30 0.12
CA GLY A 82 -3.38 -3.42 0.63
C GLY A 82 -4.73 -3.55 -0.06
N TYR A 83 -5.02 -2.74 -1.08
CA TYR A 83 -6.32 -2.73 -1.77
C TYR A 83 -6.59 -3.97 -2.64
N GLY A 84 -5.60 -4.82 -2.90
CA GLY A 84 -5.79 -5.97 -3.78
C GLY A 84 -6.23 -5.51 -5.18
N THR A 85 -7.48 -5.81 -5.55
CA THR A 85 -8.13 -5.38 -6.80
C THR A 85 -9.09 -4.19 -6.62
N ASP A 86 -9.28 -3.70 -5.39
CA ASP A 86 -10.22 -2.59 -5.10
C ASP A 86 -9.61 -1.23 -5.47
N VAL A 87 -9.48 -1.00 -6.78
CA VAL A 87 -9.00 0.28 -7.33
C VAL A 87 -9.94 1.43 -6.97
N ALA A 88 -11.25 1.19 -6.95
CA ALA A 88 -12.23 2.22 -6.60
C ALA A 88 -12.10 2.63 -5.12
N GLY A 89 -11.86 1.66 -4.23
CA GLY A 89 -11.57 1.93 -2.82
C GLY A 89 -10.28 2.73 -2.64
N ALA A 90 -9.23 2.37 -3.39
CA ALA A 90 -7.97 3.10 -3.39
C ALA A 90 -8.16 4.57 -3.82
N GLN A 91 -8.90 4.81 -4.91
CA GLN A 91 -9.20 6.17 -5.39
C GLN A 91 -10.02 6.95 -4.36
N ARG A 92 -11.08 6.35 -3.80
CA ARG A 92 -11.90 6.97 -2.76
C ARG A 92 -11.06 7.44 -1.57
N ASP A 93 -10.12 6.63 -1.10
CA ASP A 93 -9.29 6.96 0.05
C ASP A 93 -8.28 8.09 -0.26
N LEU A 94 -7.79 8.18 -1.50
CA LEU A 94 -7.04 9.35 -1.97
C LEU A 94 -7.92 10.61 -2.01
N ASP A 95 -9.13 10.51 -2.55
CA ASP A 95 -10.09 11.64 -2.61
C ASP A 95 -10.47 12.15 -1.22
N HIS A 96 -10.48 11.28 -0.22
CA HIS A 96 -10.70 11.63 1.19
C HIS A 96 -9.43 12.12 1.91
N GLY A 97 -8.31 12.21 1.24
CA GLY A 97 -7.04 12.70 1.80
C GLY A 97 -6.41 11.79 2.83
N LEU A 98 -6.70 10.47 2.79
CA LEU A 98 -6.10 9.50 3.71
C LEU A 98 -4.65 9.18 3.33
N GLY A 99 -4.29 9.34 2.07
CA GLY A 99 -2.94 9.20 1.53
C GLY A 99 -2.73 10.09 0.33
N ASP A 100 -1.50 10.15 -0.17
CA ASP A 100 -1.11 10.93 -1.35
C ASP A 100 -0.85 10.04 -2.57
N ALA A 101 -0.62 8.76 -2.34
CA ALA A 101 -0.40 7.76 -3.38
C ALA A 101 -0.86 6.38 -2.92
N VAL A 102 -1.06 5.49 -3.87
CA VAL A 102 -1.36 4.07 -3.61
C VAL A 102 -0.31 3.19 -4.28
N ALA A 103 0.15 2.17 -3.56
CA ALA A 103 1.01 1.14 -4.09
C ALA A 103 0.21 -0.16 -4.32
N PHE A 104 0.33 -0.73 -5.50
CA PHE A 104 -0.19 -2.05 -5.84
C PHE A 104 0.97 -3.03 -6.03
N GLY A 105 0.90 -4.19 -5.36
CA GLY A 105 1.88 -5.27 -5.52
C GLY A 105 1.42 -6.30 -6.55
N LYS A 106 0.57 -7.24 -6.11
CA LYS A 106 0.08 -8.37 -6.92
C LYS A 106 -0.51 -7.91 -8.25
N LEU A 107 -1.32 -6.86 -8.24
CA LEU A 107 -1.95 -6.33 -9.44
C LEU A 107 -0.92 -5.78 -10.44
N ALA A 108 0.20 -5.22 -9.97
CA ALA A 108 1.26 -4.72 -10.82
C ALA A 108 2.10 -5.84 -11.45
N ILE A 109 2.19 -7.00 -10.79
CA ILE A 109 2.90 -8.18 -11.35
C ILE A 109 2.21 -8.64 -12.64
N SER A 110 0.89 -8.80 -12.61
CA SER A 110 0.10 -9.25 -13.78
C SER A 110 -0.24 -8.12 -14.77
N ASN A 111 0.06 -6.88 -14.43
CA ASN A 111 -0.17 -5.71 -15.28
C ASN A 111 1.05 -4.79 -15.24
N PRO A 112 2.13 -5.09 -16.01
CA PRO A 112 3.37 -4.30 -15.99
C PRO A 112 3.14 -2.82 -16.33
N ASP A 113 2.09 -2.52 -17.07
CA ASP A 113 1.62 -1.20 -17.49
C ASP A 113 0.42 -0.69 -16.65
N LEU A 114 0.30 -1.15 -15.40
CA LEU A 114 -0.84 -0.85 -14.52
C LEU A 114 -1.23 0.63 -14.48
N PRO A 115 -0.30 1.60 -14.36
CA PRO A 115 -0.70 3.01 -14.36
C PRO A 115 -1.43 3.44 -15.63
N ALA A 116 -0.98 2.97 -16.80
CA ALA A 116 -1.62 3.27 -18.08
C ALA A 116 -3.01 2.61 -18.15
N ARG A 117 -3.14 1.35 -17.75
CA ARG A 117 -4.43 0.65 -17.70
C ARG A 117 -5.44 1.37 -16.81
N LEU A 118 -5.01 1.80 -15.64
CA LEU A 118 -5.87 2.55 -14.72
C LEU A 118 -6.30 3.89 -15.31
N ALA A 119 -5.38 4.63 -15.92
CA ALA A 119 -5.67 5.93 -16.52
C ALA A 119 -6.66 5.85 -17.69
N HIS A 120 -6.63 4.77 -18.46
CA HIS A 120 -7.46 4.59 -19.66
C HIS A 120 -8.66 3.64 -19.46
N GLY A 121 -8.85 3.11 -18.27
CA GLY A 121 -9.93 2.15 -17.99
C GLY A 121 -9.76 0.82 -18.74
N THR A 122 -8.55 0.44 -19.10
CA THR A 122 -8.25 -0.82 -19.78
C THR A 122 -8.47 -2.00 -18.82
N PRO A 123 -9.04 -3.13 -19.28
CA PRO A 123 -9.23 -4.31 -18.43
C PRO A 123 -7.94 -4.78 -17.77
N LEU A 124 -8.02 -5.13 -16.49
CA LEU A 124 -6.89 -5.63 -15.72
C LEU A 124 -6.81 -7.16 -15.79
N ALA A 125 -5.59 -7.68 -15.99
CA ALA A 125 -5.32 -9.10 -15.86
C ALA A 125 -5.34 -9.51 -14.39
N HIS A 126 -5.88 -10.68 -14.11
CA HIS A 126 -5.84 -11.27 -12.78
C HIS A 126 -4.48 -11.94 -12.56
N TRP A 127 -3.96 -11.85 -11.35
CA TRP A 127 -2.71 -12.52 -11.00
C TRP A 127 -2.92 -14.01 -10.67
N ASP A 128 -1.86 -14.78 -10.78
CA ASP A 128 -1.78 -16.16 -10.33
C ASP A 128 -0.85 -16.27 -9.12
N ASP A 129 -1.44 -16.44 -7.92
CA ASP A 129 -0.69 -16.53 -6.67
C ASP A 129 0.33 -17.68 -6.67
N SER A 130 0.10 -18.74 -7.47
CA SER A 130 0.99 -19.90 -7.53
C SER A 130 2.34 -19.58 -8.20
N THR A 131 2.44 -18.47 -8.91
CA THR A 131 3.63 -18.06 -9.66
C THR A 131 4.53 -17.07 -8.92
N PHE A 132 4.07 -16.48 -7.80
CA PHE A 132 4.79 -15.38 -7.14
C PHE A 132 6.12 -15.79 -6.49
N TYR A 133 6.22 -17.02 -6.03
CA TYR A 133 7.39 -17.54 -5.32
C TYR A 133 7.95 -18.79 -6.00
N GLY A 134 7.76 -18.90 -7.33
CA GLY A 134 8.33 -19.98 -8.13
C GLY A 134 9.82 -19.77 -8.43
N ASP A 135 10.48 -20.85 -8.85
CA ASP A 135 11.90 -20.83 -9.22
C ASP A 135 12.12 -20.57 -10.72
N ASP A 136 11.08 -20.21 -11.46
CA ASP A 136 11.12 -20.00 -12.92
C ASP A 136 10.63 -18.59 -13.32
N ALA A 137 10.60 -18.33 -14.64
CA ALA A 137 10.22 -17.03 -15.19
C ALA A 137 8.71 -16.74 -15.14
N ARG A 138 7.87 -17.73 -14.83
CA ARG A 138 6.41 -17.54 -14.78
C ARG A 138 6.03 -16.59 -13.64
N GLY A 139 5.13 -15.64 -13.94
CA GLY A 139 4.68 -14.64 -12.98
C GLY A 139 5.74 -13.61 -12.62
N TYR A 140 6.96 -13.73 -13.19
CA TYR A 140 8.03 -12.74 -12.98
C TYR A 140 8.21 -11.82 -14.18
N ASN A 141 8.19 -12.35 -15.41
CA ASN A 141 8.40 -11.58 -16.64
C ASN A 141 7.56 -12.06 -17.84
N GLY A 142 6.55 -12.90 -17.59
CA GLY A 142 5.73 -13.52 -18.63
C GLY A 142 4.44 -12.77 -18.99
N ASP A 143 4.02 -11.80 -18.19
CA ASP A 143 2.75 -11.10 -18.42
C ASP A 143 2.94 -9.98 -19.43
N PRO A 144 2.21 -10.02 -20.57
CA PRO A 144 2.37 -9.00 -21.61
C PRO A 144 1.77 -7.66 -21.14
N ALA A 145 2.49 -6.57 -21.39
CA ALA A 145 1.92 -5.24 -21.34
C ALA A 145 0.75 -5.12 -22.33
N ALA A 146 -0.22 -4.25 -22.04
CA ALA A 146 -1.23 -3.89 -23.04
C ALA A 146 -0.55 -3.32 -24.29
N ALA A 147 -1.15 -3.54 -25.45
CA ALA A 147 -0.68 -2.88 -26.66
C ALA A 147 -0.64 -1.36 -26.44
N PRO A 148 0.37 -0.66 -27.00
CA PRO A 148 0.41 0.79 -26.92
C PRO A 148 -0.94 1.37 -27.36
N LEU A 149 -1.48 2.29 -26.61
CA LEU A 149 -2.69 2.99 -26.98
C LEU A 149 -2.37 3.88 -28.20
N PRO A 150 -3.29 3.99 -29.17
CA PRO A 150 -3.07 4.79 -30.36
C PRO A 150 -2.91 6.28 -30.06
#